data_6fc68a210a30e54f5cf103db0f3a5912
#
_entry.id   6fc68a210a30e54f5cf103db0f3a5912
#
_cell.length_a   1.000
_cell.length_b   1.000
_cell.length_c   1.000
_cell.angle_alpha   90.00
_cell.angle_beta   90.00
_cell.angle_gamma   90.00
#
_symmetry.space_group_name_H-M   'P 1'
#
loop_
_entity.id
_entity.type
_entity.pdbx_description
1 polymer ?
#
loop_
_entity_poly.entity_id
_entity_poly.type
_entity_poly.pdbx_seq_one_letter_code
_entity_poly.pdbx_strand_id
1 'polypeptide(L)'
;MSSHIEYNYGSDVNQDARGLNIIPINTALAYPSLNDSMFSLLFTQAFSPTTTLTLGLFNMFDVASRTPLVGGGGIDTFWNLAIAAPLTNITPPYIYGISANTRTDLGSFGLFVYDPRDAQNLNIIRNLFEDGVTISGTATFPITIAGLGGFQNLRIAYSTLDGTDFSSLPPRPIGQPRPIEEDRWYFQYSFEQFLVQSAADPKVGWGLFGQYGYSDGNPNAFQGHGYIGLAGNNMMEGRQADRWGIGYYQYKLSDAFLNLFPIVGSRMQPQKGAEVFYNWAIAPWLKLQLDAQWVRPFNGVDDNYYLGASLQIKFF
;
A
#
# COMPACT_ATOMS: atom_id res chain seq x y z
N MET A 1 14.71 -17.22 -8.55
CA MET A 1 13.54 -17.65 -7.79
C MET A 1 13.60 -17.01 -6.41
N SER A 2 12.53 -16.41 -5.93
CA SER A 2 12.40 -15.90 -4.56
C SER A 2 11.08 -16.36 -3.97
N SER A 3 11.03 -16.58 -2.66
CA SER A 3 9.83 -16.94 -1.92
C SER A 3 9.81 -16.20 -0.60
N HIS A 4 8.60 -15.91 -0.11
CA HIS A 4 8.37 -15.30 1.18
C HIS A 4 7.23 -16.06 1.86
N ILE A 5 7.41 -16.39 3.13
CA ILE A 5 6.40 -17.03 3.97
C ILE A 5 6.25 -16.17 5.22
N GLU A 6 5.03 -15.79 5.52
CA GLU A 6 4.66 -15.08 6.74
C GLU A 6 3.70 -15.92 7.55
N TYR A 7 3.83 -15.86 8.86
CA TYR A 7 2.88 -16.45 9.80
C TYR A 7 2.60 -15.46 10.91
N ASN A 8 1.34 -15.08 11.06
CA ASN A 8 0.89 -14.16 12.09
C ASN A 8 0.16 -14.92 13.21
N TYR A 9 0.51 -14.58 14.46
CA TYR A 9 -0.03 -15.19 15.64
C TYR A 9 -0.35 -14.14 16.70
N GLY A 10 -1.46 -14.29 17.41
CA GLY A 10 -1.85 -13.41 18.51
C GLY A 10 -3.22 -12.77 18.33
N SER A 11 -3.41 -11.54 18.80
CA SER A 11 -4.61 -10.71 18.60
C SER A 11 -4.35 -9.59 17.59
N ASP A 12 -5.42 -9.20 16.89
CA ASP A 12 -5.33 -8.23 15.78
C ASP A 12 -5.97 -6.90 16.20
N VAL A 13 -5.12 -5.90 16.41
CA VAL A 13 -5.56 -4.55 16.75
C VAL A 13 -6.46 -3.93 15.66
N ASN A 14 -6.33 -4.33 14.40
CA ASN A 14 -7.22 -3.86 13.34
C ASN A 14 -8.64 -4.42 13.52
N GLN A 15 -8.79 -5.63 14.05
CA GLN A 15 -10.10 -6.21 14.35
C GLN A 15 -10.77 -5.49 15.52
N ASP A 16 -10.02 -5.16 16.55
CA ASP A 16 -10.53 -4.38 17.69
C ASP A 16 -10.96 -2.98 17.27
N ALA A 17 -10.30 -2.40 16.25
CA ALA A 17 -10.61 -1.11 15.66
C ALA A 17 -11.68 -1.18 14.54
N ARG A 18 -12.19 -2.37 14.18
CA ARG A 18 -13.24 -2.53 13.15
C ARG A 18 -14.52 -1.79 13.53
N GLY A 19 -15.11 -1.13 12.54
CA GLY A 19 -16.27 -0.27 12.74
C GLY A 19 -15.90 1.17 13.07
N LEU A 20 -14.66 1.45 13.48
CA LEU A 20 -14.12 2.79 13.62
C LEU A 20 -13.28 3.19 12.39
N ASN A 21 -12.41 2.29 11.92
CA ASN A 21 -11.49 2.55 10.80
C ASN A 21 -11.73 1.56 9.66
N ILE A 22 -11.86 2.06 8.43
CA ILE A 22 -11.87 1.23 7.21
C ILE A 22 -10.43 0.89 6.82
N ILE A 23 -9.51 1.85 6.99
CA ILE A 23 -8.10 1.66 6.69
C ILE A 23 -7.42 1.07 7.93
N PRO A 24 -6.76 -0.09 7.82
CA PRO A 24 -6.02 -0.72 8.90
C PRO A 24 -4.92 0.18 9.47
N ILE A 25 -4.81 0.21 10.79
CA ILE A 25 -3.80 0.98 11.52
C ILE A 25 -2.47 0.23 11.66
N ASN A 26 -2.48 -1.07 11.39
CA ASN A 26 -1.27 -1.91 11.39
C ASN A 26 -1.25 -2.80 10.15
N THR A 27 -0.34 -2.50 9.22
CA THR A 27 -0.19 -3.21 7.94
C THR A 27 0.24 -4.66 8.12
N ALA A 28 1.12 -4.94 9.05
CA ALA A 28 1.60 -6.31 9.32
C ALA A 28 0.48 -7.25 9.79
N LEU A 29 -0.63 -6.70 10.28
CA LEU A 29 -1.81 -7.43 10.74
C LEU A 29 -3.05 -7.15 9.84
N ALA A 30 -2.89 -6.42 8.75
CA ALA A 30 -4.01 -6.03 7.89
C ALA A 30 -4.63 -7.21 7.15
N TYR A 31 -3.84 -8.19 6.85
CA TYR A 31 -4.17 -9.42 6.13
C TYR A 31 -3.35 -10.53 6.75
N PRO A 32 -3.80 -11.46 7.24
CA PRO A 32 -4.65 -12.59 7.10
C PRO A 32 -5.58 -12.81 8.29
N SER A 33 -6.35 -13.88 8.26
CA SER A 33 -6.82 -14.46 9.51
C SER A 33 -5.60 -14.85 10.35
N LEU A 34 -5.58 -14.42 11.62
CA LEU A 34 -4.56 -14.87 12.58
C LEU A 34 -4.51 -16.40 12.61
N ASN A 35 -3.32 -16.95 12.78
CA ASN A 35 -3.00 -18.37 12.71
C ASN A 35 -3.06 -18.97 11.29
N ASP A 36 -3.00 -18.15 10.26
CA ASP A 36 -2.86 -18.59 8.89
C ASP A 36 -1.48 -18.18 8.33
N SER A 37 -1.01 -18.92 7.33
CA SER A 37 0.27 -18.65 6.68
C SER A 37 0.05 -18.02 5.31
N MET A 38 0.80 -16.97 5.02
CA MET A 38 0.85 -16.35 3.71
C MET A 38 2.11 -16.79 2.98
N PHE A 39 1.97 -16.99 1.67
CA PHE A 39 3.04 -17.47 0.82
C PHE A 39 3.10 -16.65 -0.46
N SER A 40 4.31 -16.30 -0.90
CA SER A 40 4.58 -15.80 -2.24
C SER A 40 5.71 -16.56 -2.90
N LEU A 41 5.66 -16.69 -4.21
CA LEU A 41 6.67 -17.39 -5.00
C LEU A 41 6.82 -16.72 -6.37
N LEU A 42 8.02 -16.25 -6.65
CA LEU A 42 8.35 -15.52 -7.87
C LEU A 42 9.49 -16.18 -8.64
N PHE A 43 9.29 -16.29 -9.93
CA PHE A 43 10.32 -16.70 -10.90
C PHE A 43 10.70 -15.47 -11.73
N THR A 44 11.96 -15.06 -11.67
CA THR A 44 12.47 -13.92 -12.44
C THR A 44 13.51 -14.37 -13.44
N GLN A 45 13.30 -13.99 -14.71
CA GLN A 45 14.24 -14.14 -15.81
C GLN A 45 14.78 -12.77 -16.23
N ALA A 46 16.08 -12.60 -16.19
CA ALA A 46 16.74 -11.45 -16.79
C ALA A 46 17.03 -11.74 -18.27
N PHE A 47 16.56 -10.88 -19.16
CA PHE A 47 16.83 -10.92 -20.59
C PHE A 47 18.01 -10.02 -20.96
N SER A 48 18.27 -9.03 -20.15
CA SER A 48 19.43 -8.13 -20.23
C SER A 48 19.77 -7.58 -18.84
N PRO A 49 20.88 -6.85 -18.66
CA PRO A 49 21.15 -6.15 -17.41
C PRO A 49 20.09 -5.15 -16.97
N THR A 50 19.25 -4.72 -17.90
CA THR A 50 18.22 -3.70 -17.69
C THR A 50 16.79 -4.22 -17.79
N THR A 51 16.55 -5.41 -18.35
CA THR A 51 15.21 -5.93 -18.63
C THR A 51 14.98 -7.26 -17.94
N THR A 52 13.90 -7.34 -17.15
CA THR A 52 13.49 -8.54 -16.42
C THR A 52 12.03 -8.85 -16.65
N LEU A 53 11.69 -10.14 -16.62
CA LEU A 53 10.34 -10.67 -16.54
C LEU A 53 10.21 -11.46 -15.24
N THR A 54 9.19 -11.18 -14.47
CA THR A 54 8.86 -11.90 -13.23
C THR A 54 7.46 -12.44 -13.33
N LEU A 55 7.26 -13.70 -12.99
CA LEU A 55 5.95 -14.34 -12.95
C LEU A 55 5.77 -15.10 -11.63
N GLY A 56 4.53 -15.25 -11.18
CA GLY A 56 4.21 -16.02 -9.99
C GLY A 56 3.12 -15.40 -9.12
N LEU A 57 3.13 -15.77 -7.84
CA LEU A 57 2.29 -15.22 -6.80
C LEU A 57 3.05 -14.09 -6.08
N PHE A 58 2.62 -12.87 -6.31
CA PHE A 58 3.22 -11.66 -5.72
C PHE A 58 2.59 -11.33 -4.38
N ASN A 59 3.42 -11.02 -3.38
CA ASN A 59 3.03 -10.26 -2.20
C ASN A 59 3.25 -8.77 -2.51
N MET A 60 2.18 -7.98 -2.56
CA MET A 60 2.27 -6.57 -2.92
C MET A 60 2.86 -5.69 -1.81
N PHE A 61 2.87 -6.17 -0.55
CA PHE A 61 3.60 -5.50 0.54
C PHE A 61 5.11 -5.56 0.32
N ASP A 62 5.65 -6.68 -0.20
CA ASP A 62 7.05 -6.78 -0.59
C ASP A 62 7.41 -5.79 -1.69
N VAL A 63 6.47 -5.50 -2.60
CA VAL A 63 6.66 -4.50 -3.66
C VAL A 63 6.66 -3.09 -3.06
N ALA A 64 5.67 -2.77 -2.22
CA ALA A 64 5.55 -1.47 -1.56
C ALA A 64 6.71 -1.18 -0.60
N SER A 65 7.32 -2.22 0.01
CA SER A 65 8.43 -2.09 0.96
C SER A 65 9.74 -1.56 0.36
N ARG A 66 9.85 -1.45 -0.95
CA ARG A 66 11.13 -1.17 -1.65
C ARG A 66 11.48 0.30 -1.81
N THR A 67 10.60 1.22 -1.42
CA THR A 67 10.88 2.66 -1.52
C THR A 67 11.81 3.13 -0.41
N PRO A 68 12.74 4.05 -0.68
CA PRO A 68 13.79 4.44 0.27
C PRO A 68 13.29 5.05 1.58
N LEU A 69 12.34 5.98 1.52
CA LEU A 69 11.89 6.75 2.68
C LEU A 69 10.70 6.10 3.38
N VAL A 70 9.68 5.67 2.63
CA VAL A 70 8.44 5.08 3.16
C VAL A 70 8.52 3.56 3.27
N GLY A 71 9.33 2.91 2.44
CA GLY A 71 9.43 1.46 2.35
C GLY A 71 9.79 0.82 3.70
N GLY A 72 9.25 -0.38 3.92
CA GLY A 72 9.46 -1.14 5.15
C GLY A 72 8.33 -2.13 5.42
N GLY A 73 7.31 -2.15 4.54
CA GLY A 73 6.24 -3.15 4.57
C GLY A 73 5.36 -3.12 5.82
N GLY A 74 5.28 -1.97 6.50
CA GLY A 74 4.54 -1.86 7.76
C GLY A 74 5.25 -2.48 8.98
N ILE A 75 6.55 -2.76 8.86
CA ILE A 75 7.35 -3.38 9.93
C ILE A 75 8.48 -2.45 10.36
N ASP A 76 9.29 -1.97 9.40
CA ASP A 76 10.49 -1.15 9.66
C ASP A 76 10.22 0.37 9.63
N THR A 77 9.01 0.78 9.25
CA THR A 77 8.60 2.19 9.07
C THR A 77 7.16 2.39 9.52
N PHE A 78 6.36 3.16 8.79
CA PHE A 78 4.95 3.39 9.06
C PHE A 78 4.17 2.08 9.17
N TRP A 79 3.31 1.99 10.18
CA TRP A 79 2.43 0.84 10.37
C TRP A 79 1.08 1.02 9.69
N ASN A 80 0.59 2.27 9.61
CA ASN A 80 -0.70 2.54 9.01
C ASN A 80 -0.70 2.18 7.52
N LEU A 81 -1.66 1.36 7.12
CA LEU A 81 -1.78 0.90 5.74
C LEU A 81 -1.94 2.04 4.74
N ALA A 82 -2.54 3.16 5.16
CA ALA A 82 -2.69 4.35 4.33
C ALA A 82 -1.36 4.92 3.82
N ILE A 83 -0.27 4.73 4.57
CA ILE A 83 1.07 5.20 4.21
C ILE A 83 1.93 4.04 3.73
N ALA A 84 1.94 2.92 4.43
CA ALA A 84 2.82 1.78 4.15
C ALA A 84 2.49 1.07 2.82
N ALA A 85 1.20 0.86 2.54
CA ALA A 85 0.71 0.21 1.32
C ALA A 85 -0.75 0.60 1.04
N PRO A 86 -1.02 1.79 0.49
CA PRO A 86 -2.36 2.33 0.35
C PRO A 86 -3.35 1.42 -0.37
N LEU A 87 -4.54 1.27 0.21
CA LEU A 87 -5.65 0.55 -0.43
C LEU A 87 -6.11 1.29 -1.68
N THR A 88 -6.14 0.59 -2.80
CA THR A 88 -6.54 1.17 -4.09
C THR A 88 -7.84 0.57 -4.65
N ASN A 89 -8.31 -0.55 -4.08
CA ASN A 89 -9.42 -1.38 -4.59
C ASN A 89 -9.26 -1.86 -6.05
N ILE A 90 -8.03 -1.81 -6.58
CA ILE A 90 -7.69 -2.34 -7.90
C ILE A 90 -6.52 -3.33 -7.83
N THR A 91 -5.75 -3.30 -6.75
CA THR A 91 -4.62 -4.18 -6.53
C THR A 91 -4.82 -4.91 -5.21
N PRO A 92 -5.18 -6.19 -5.23
CA PRO A 92 -5.20 -7.03 -4.04
C PRO A 92 -3.82 -7.21 -3.40
N PRO A 93 -3.73 -7.62 -2.14
CA PRO A 93 -2.46 -7.84 -1.45
C PRO A 93 -1.65 -9.02 -2.02
N TYR A 94 -2.33 -10.08 -2.48
CA TYR A 94 -1.70 -11.26 -3.09
C TYR A 94 -2.30 -11.51 -4.46
N ILE A 95 -1.47 -11.53 -5.50
CA ILE A 95 -1.93 -11.64 -6.89
C ILE A 95 -1.06 -12.56 -7.73
N TYR A 96 -1.70 -13.40 -8.55
CA TYR A 96 -1.02 -14.10 -9.65
C TYR A 96 -0.86 -13.18 -10.83
N GLY A 97 0.35 -13.09 -11.36
CA GLY A 97 0.60 -12.22 -12.50
C GLY A 97 1.97 -12.35 -13.13
N ILE A 98 2.18 -11.48 -14.12
CA ILE A 98 3.42 -11.35 -14.88
C ILE A 98 3.80 -9.88 -14.93
N SER A 99 5.02 -9.56 -14.47
CA SER A 99 5.59 -8.20 -14.47
C SER A 99 6.82 -8.14 -15.37
N ALA A 100 6.79 -7.28 -16.37
CA ALA A 100 7.95 -6.91 -17.19
C ALA A 100 8.48 -5.56 -16.74
N ASN A 101 9.79 -5.47 -16.49
CA ASN A 101 10.42 -4.23 -16.05
C ASN A 101 11.65 -3.94 -16.90
N THR A 102 11.83 -2.69 -17.32
CA THR A 102 13.01 -2.24 -18.03
C THR A 102 13.53 -0.92 -17.46
N ARG A 103 14.87 -0.78 -17.46
CA ARG A 103 15.56 0.45 -17.08
C ARG A 103 16.20 1.06 -18.30
N THR A 104 16.06 2.37 -18.44
CA THR A 104 16.68 3.20 -19.47
C THR A 104 17.41 4.38 -18.82
N ASP A 105 18.08 5.20 -19.61
CA ASP A 105 18.70 6.44 -19.13
C ASP A 105 17.67 7.47 -18.63
N LEU A 106 16.43 7.39 -19.11
CA LEU A 106 15.35 8.27 -18.68
C LEU A 106 14.70 7.83 -17.36
N GLY A 107 14.72 6.53 -17.05
CA GLY A 107 14.04 6.00 -15.89
C GLY A 107 13.73 4.52 -16.00
N SER A 108 12.90 4.04 -15.10
CA SER A 108 12.43 2.65 -15.04
C SER A 108 10.96 2.57 -15.44
N PHE A 109 10.64 1.60 -16.31
CA PHE A 109 9.28 1.36 -16.79
C PHE A 109 8.86 -0.06 -16.47
N GLY A 110 7.63 -0.20 -16.00
CA GLY A 110 7.05 -1.50 -15.64
C GLY A 110 5.69 -1.69 -16.31
N LEU A 111 5.44 -2.92 -16.72
CA LEU A 111 4.12 -3.41 -17.13
C LEU A 111 3.78 -4.62 -16.28
N PHE A 112 2.61 -4.61 -15.65
CA PHE A 112 2.15 -5.70 -14.82
C PHE A 112 0.75 -6.13 -15.26
N VAL A 113 0.61 -7.41 -15.60
CA VAL A 113 -0.67 -8.06 -15.97
C VAL A 113 -0.97 -9.11 -14.90
N TYR A 114 -2.13 -9.02 -14.27
CA TYR A 114 -2.47 -9.90 -13.15
C TYR A 114 -3.96 -10.21 -13.05
N ASP A 115 -4.27 -11.33 -12.39
CA ASP A 115 -5.62 -11.67 -11.99
C ASP A 115 -6.11 -10.66 -10.93
N PRO A 116 -7.26 -10.02 -11.14
CA PRO A 116 -7.75 -8.96 -10.25
C PRO A 116 -8.23 -9.46 -8.88
N ARG A 117 -8.36 -10.78 -8.69
CA ARG A 117 -8.84 -11.37 -7.43
C ARG A 117 -7.71 -11.52 -6.42
N ASP A 118 -8.08 -11.46 -5.14
CA ASP A 118 -7.15 -11.73 -4.04
C ASP A 118 -6.83 -13.22 -3.95
N ALA A 119 -5.58 -13.55 -4.23
CA ALA A 119 -5.08 -14.93 -4.21
C ALA A 119 -4.74 -15.44 -2.80
N GLN A 120 -4.81 -14.61 -1.78
CA GLN A 120 -4.54 -15.01 -0.39
C GLN A 120 -5.62 -15.96 0.13
N ASN A 121 -6.88 -15.62 -0.10
CA ASN A 121 -8.04 -16.32 0.46
C ASN A 121 -8.75 -17.20 -0.58
N LEU A 122 -8.31 -17.15 -1.85
CA LEU A 122 -8.96 -17.86 -2.94
C LEU A 122 -7.94 -18.75 -3.68
N ASN A 123 -8.26 -20.03 -3.83
CA ASN A 123 -7.48 -20.92 -4.67
C ASN A 123 -7.89 -20.73 -6.13
N ILE A 124 -7.38 -19.67 -6.75
CA ILE A 124 -7.72 -19.27 -8.12
C ILE A 124 -6.77 -19.86 -9.18
N ILE A 125 -5.77 -20.64 -8.78
CA ILE A 125 -4.74 -21.16 -9.71
C ILE A 125 -5.31 -22.02 -10.85
N ARG A 126 -6.49 -22.63 -10.64
CA ARG A 126 -7.15 -23.49 -11.65
C ARG A 126 -7.99 -22.71 -12.67
N ASN A 127 -8.35 -21.48 -12.33
CA ASN A 127 -9.23 -20.62 -13.12
C ASN A 127 -8.70 -19.18 -13.18
N LEU A 128 -7.38 -19.04 -13.37
CA LEU A 128 -6.75 -17.73 -13.52
C LEU A 128 -7.40 -16.93 -14.64
N PHE A 129 -7.66 -15.63 -14.37
CA PHE A 129 -8.26 -14.67 -15.28
C PHE A 129 -9.73 -14.95 -15.68
N GLU A 130 -10.43 -15.86 -14.98
CA GLU A 130 -11.84 -16.17 -15.27
C GLU A 130 -12.75 -14.96 -15.07
N ASP A 131 -12.51 -14.16 -14.02
CA ASP A 131 -13.32 -13.00 -13.69
C ASP A 131 -12.76 -11.68 -14.25
N GLY A 132 -11.71 -11.74 -15.07
CA GLY A 132 -11.12 -10.58 -15.72
C GLY A 132 -9.61 -10.49 -15.60
N VAL A 133 -9.07 -9.36 -16.06
CA VAL A 133 -7.63 -9.07 -16.05
C VAL A 133 -7.40 -7.63 -15.59
N THR A 134 -6.33 -7.41 -14.83
CA THR A 134 -5.84 -6.06 -14.55
C THR A 134 -4.51 -5.83 -15.25
N ILE A 135 -4.40 -4.69 -15.93
CA ILE A 135 -3.16 -4.22 -16.56
C ILE A 135 -2.72 -2.94 -15.85
N SER A 136 -1.49 -2.89 -15.39
CA SER A 136 -0.92 -1.74 -14.69
C SER A 136 0.42 -1.33 -15.31
N GLY A 137 0.51 -0.08 -15.75
CA GLY A 137 1.74 0.53 -16.23
C GLY A 137 2.36 1.45 -15.17
N THR A 138 3.69 1.41 -15.03
CA THR A 138 4.43 2.30 -14.13
C THR A 138 5.59 2.97 -14.85
N ALA A 139 5.88 4.22 -14.50
CA ALA A 139 7.04 4.97 -14.96
C ALA A 139 7.67 5.69 -13.77
N THR A 140 8.95 5.40 -13.49
CA THR A 140 9.71 6.00 -12.39
C THR A 140 10.89 6.78 -12.96
N PHE A 141 10.92 8.08 -12.70
CA PHE A 141 11.94 9.00 -13.16
C PHE A 141 12.84 9.41 -11.98
N PRO A 142 14.14 9.10 -12.01
CA PRO A 142 15.06 9.63 -11.02
C PRO A 142 15.19 11.14 -11.21
N ILE A 143 15.24 11.86 -10.09
CA ILE A 143 15.45 13.31 -10.09
C ILE A 143 16.59 13.66 -9.13
N THR A 144 17.21 14.81 -9.38
CA THR A 144 18.23 15.37 -8.50
C THR A 144 17.92 16.86 -8.29
N ILE A 145 17.70 17.23 -7.03
CA ILE A 145 17.44 18.63 -6.64
C ILE A 145 18.53 19.04 -5.66
N ALA A 146 19.26 20.10 -5.97
CA ALA A 146 20.38 20.61 -5.15
C ALA A 146 21.45 19.53 -4.84
N GLY A 147 21.69 18.59 -5.76
CA GLY A 147 22.62 17.49 -5.58
C GLY A 147 22.10 16.29 -4.78
N LEU A 148 20.88 16.35 -4.31
CA LEU A 148 20.22 15.31 -3.51
C LEU A 148 19.29 14.46 -4.38
N GLY A 149 19.35 13.15 -4.22
CA GLY A 149 18.58 12.20 -5.01
C GLY A 149 17.09 12.17 -4.65
N GLY A 150 16.29 11.78 -5.60
CA GLY A 150 14.86 11.54 -5.43
C GLY A 150 14.29 10.81 -6.65
N PHE A 151 12.98 10.57 -6.63
CA PHE A 151 12.28 10.06 -7.80
C PHE A 151 10.84 10.59 -7.85
N GLN A 152 10.26 10.52 -9.05
CA GLN A 152 8.84 10.68 -9.29
C GLN A 152 8.32 9.44 -9.99
N ASN A 153 7.16 8.94 -9.56
CA ASN A 153 6.55 7.75 -10.12
C ASN A 153 5.11 8.04 -10.55
N LEU A 154 4.77 7.57 -11.72
CA LEU A 154 3.42 7.54 -12.25
C LEU A 154 2.98 6.10 -12.40
N ARG A 155 1.73 5.81 -12.02
CA ARG A 155 1.09 4.51 -12.23
C ARG A 155 -0.31 4.72 -12.76
N ILE A 156 -0.67 3.92 -13.75
CA ILE A 156 -2.04 3.77 -14.24
C ILE A 156 -2.40 2.28 -14.17
N ALA A 157 -3.66 1.98 -13.87
CA ALA A 157 -4.16 0.63 -13.88
C ALA A 157 -5.59 0.61 -14.45
N TYR A 158 -5.89 -0.44 -15.18
CA TYR A 158 -7.21 -0.73 -15.73
C TYR A 158 -7.54 -2.20 -15.49
N SER A 159 -8.76 -2.47 -15.04
CA SER A 159 -9.23 -3.81 -14.71
C SER A 159 -10.59 -4.05 -15.35
N THR A 160 -10.74 -5.23 -15.96
CA THR A 160 -12.01 -5.71 -16.51
C THR A 160 -12.83 -6.50 -15.48
N LEU A 161 -12.43 -6.48 -14.20
CA LEU A 161 -13.21 -7.09 -13.13
C LEU A 161 -14.48 -6.30 -12.88
N ASP A 162 -15.61 -6.94 -13.06
CA ASP A 162 -16.93 -6.38 -12.73
C ASP A 162 -17.04 -6.03 -11.25
N GLY A 163 -17.83 -5.03 -10.95
CA GLY A 163 -18.14 -4.60 -9.59
C GLY A 163 -19.60 -4.22 -9.39
N THR A 164 -19.96 -3.98 -8.15
CA THR A 164 -21.31 -3.48 -7.88
C THR A 164 -21.43 -2.03 -8.35
N ASP A 165 -22.41 -1.76 -9.23
CA ASP A 165 -22.74 -0.38 -9.59
C ASP A 165 -23.45 0.32 -8.41
N PHE A 166 -22.74 1.23 -7.76
CA PHE A 166 -23.27 2.00 -6.63
C PHE A 166 -24.31 3.03 -7.06
N SER A 167 -24.27 3.50 -8.31
CA SER A 167 -25.17 4.54 -8.82
C SER A 167 -26.61 4.02 -9.07
N SER A 168 -26.73 2.71 -9.31
CA SER A 168 -27.98 2.03 -9.65
C SER A 168 -28.61 1.25 -8.50
N LEU A 169 -28.19 1.48 -7.24
CA LEU A 169 -28.73 0.80 -6.06
C LEU A 169 -29.82 1.63 -5.35
N PRO A 170 -31.07 1.71 -5.86
CA PRO A 170 -32.22 2.07 -5.02
C PRO A 170 -32.62 0.87 -4.14
N PRO A 171 -33.49 1.06 -3.12
CA PRO A 171 -34.08 -0.06 -2.41
C PRO A 171 -34.74 -1.02 -3.40
N ARG A 172 -34.18 -2.22 -3.57
CA ARG A 172 -34.67 -3.22 -4.52
C ARG A 172 -35.46 -4.30 -3.81
N PRO A 173 -36.45 -4.90 -4.45
CA PRO A 173 -37.10 -6.10 -3.98
C PRO A 173 -36.06 -7.23 -3.79
N ILE A 174 -36.21 -8.03 -2.74
CA ILE A 174 -35.36 -9.19 -2.45
C ILE A 174 -35.39 -10.14 -3.66
N GLY A 175 -34.22 -10.58 -4.13
CA GLY A 175 -34.09 -11.55 -5.23
C GLY A 175 -33.76 -10.96 -6.61
N GLN A 176 -33.67 -9.64 -6.76
CA GLN A 176 -33.19 -9.05 -8.00
C GLN A 176 -31.64 -9.08 -8.07
N PRO A 177 -31.04 -9.35 -9.26
CA PRO A 177 -29.59 -9.28 -9.45
C PRO A 177 -29.06 -7.87 -9.07
N ARG A 178 -27.86 -7.82 -8.50
CA ARG A 178 -27.18 -6.55 -8.28
C ARG A 178 -26.81 -5.94 -9.64
N PRO A 179 -26.96 -4.63 -9.81
CA PRO A 179 -26.43 -3.96 -10.99
C PRO A 179 -24.91 -4.07 -10.98
N ILE A 180 -24.37 -4.28 -12.15
CA ILE A 180 -22.93 -4.44 -12.37
C ILE A 180 -22.45 -3.19 -13.10
N GLU A 181 -21.34 -2.65 -12.65
CA GLU A 181 -20.49 -1.72 -13.38
C GLU A 181 -19.33 -2.51 -13.93
N GLU A 182 -19.16 -2.46 -15.23
CA GLU A 182 -18.04 -3.06 -15.93
C GLU A 182 -16.83 -2.16 -15.79
N ASP A 183 -15.65 -2.77 -15.74
CA ASP A 183 -14.38 -2.07 -15.75
C ASP A 183 -14.12 -1.14 -14.55
N ARG A 184 -12.87 -0.86 -14.30
CA ARG A 184 -12.43 0.13 -13.34
C ARG A 184 -11.04 0.63 -13.69
N TRP A 185 -10.76 1.88 -13.36
CA TRP A 185 -9.43 2.44 -13.57
C TRP A 185 -8.90 3.15 -12.32
N TYR A 186 -7.60 3.29 -12.29
CA TYR A 186 -6.88 3.92 -11.20
C TYR A 186 -5.64 4.65 -11.71
N PHE A 187 -5.39 5.84 -11.18
CA PHE A 187 -4.21 6.64 -11.41
C PHE A 187 -3.50 6.92 -10.09
N GLN A 188 -2.16 6.94 -10.11
CA GLN A 188 -1.34 7.29 -8.97
C GLN A 188 -0.13 8.11 -9.40
N TYR A 189 0.15 9.13 -8.64
CA TYR A 189 1.42 9.83 -8.64
C TYR A 189 2.07 9.70 -7.27
N SER A 190 3.37 9.39 -7.20
CA SER A 190 4.13 9.37 -5.96
C SER A 190 5.53 9.92 -6.17
N PHE A 191 6.14 10.40 -5.10
CA PHE A 191 7.48 10.94 -5.12
C PHE A 191 8.19 10.72 -3.80
N GLU A 192 9.52 10.65 -3.87
CA GLU A 192 10.43 10.78 -2.72
C GLU A 192 11.57 11.71 -3.10
N GLN A 193 11.96 12.61 -2.20
CA GLN A 193 13.06 13.54 -2.39
C GLN A 193 13.86 13.67 -1.10
N PHE A 194 15.11 13.27 -1.14
CA PHE A 194 16.02 13.51 -0.02
C PHE A 194 16.21 15.01 0.21
N LEU A 195 16.16 15.43 1.45
CA LEU A 195 16.48 16.77 1.94
C LEU A 195 17.85 16.79 2.63
N VAL A 196 18.24 15.65 3.19
CA VAL A 196 19.58 15.39 3.74
C VAL A 196 19.98 13.98 3.30
N GLN A 197 21.19 13.84 2.82
CA GLN A 197 21.72 12.57 2.31
C GLN A 197 23.17 12.42 2.73
N SER A 198 23.58 11.22 3.13
CA SER A 198 24.95 10.94 3.50
C SER A 198 25.84 10.97 2.26
N ALA A 199 26.99 11.65 2.36
CA ALA A 199 27.99 11.62 1.30
C ALA A 199 28.67 10.25 1.16
N ALA A 200 28.72 9.46 2.24
CA ALA A 200 29.33 8.13 2.28
C ALA A 200 28.41 7.04 1.72
N ASP A 201 27.10 7.16 1.94
CA ASP A 201 26.09 6.25 1.42
C ASP A 201 24.84 7.03 0.99
N PRO A 202 24.64 7.20 -0.32
CA PRO A 202 23.47 7.92 -0.84
C PRO A 202 22.11 7.29 -0.53
N LYS A 203 22.05 6.10 0.02
CA LYS A 203 20.80 5.47 0.50
C LYS A 203 20.44 5.89 1.92
N VAL A 204 21.37 6.46 2.65
CA VAL A 204 21.21 6.92 4.04
C VAL A 204 20.90 8.42 4.03
N GLY A 205 19.78 8.77 4.61
CA GLY A 205 19.32 10.15 4.69
C GLY A 205 17.85 10.23 5.06
N TRP A 206 17.30 11.42 5.05
CA TRP A 206 15.88 11.64 5.25
C TRP A 206 15.35 12.68 4.25
N GLY A 207 14.06 12.64 4.00
CA GLY A 207 13.47 13.52 3.00
C GLY A 207 11.96 13.56 3.03
N LEU A 208 11.43 14.27 2.06
CA LEU A 208 10.00 14.43 1.80
C LEU A 208 9.52 13.26 0.94
N PHE A 209 8.36 12.73 1.28
CA PHE A 209 7.67 11.73 0.47
C PHE A 209 6.19 12.10 0.33
N GLY A 210 5.55 11.58 -0.72
CA GLY A 210 4.11 11.74 -0.87
C GLY A 210 3.55 10.89 -2.00
N GLN A 211 2.23 10.65 -1.90
CA GLN A 211 1.46 9.96 -2.92
C GLN A 211 0.07 10.57 -3.04
N TYR A 212 -0.46 10.57 -4.24
CA TYR A 212 -1.85 10.84 -4.54
C TYR A 212 -2.37 9.77 -5.50
N GLY A 213 -3.53 9.18 -5.16
CA GLY A 213 -4.23 8.20 -5.96
C GLY A 213 -5.66 8.64 -6.23
N TYR A 214 -6.17 8.31 -7.41
CA TYR A 214 -7.52 8.63 -7.85
C TYR A 214 -8.09 7.50 -8.72
N SER A 215 -9.39 7.22 -8.57
CA SER A 215 -10.11 6.19 -9.32
C SER A 215 -11.42 6.71 -9.90
N ASP A 216 -12.09 5.86 -10.67
CA ASP A 216 -13.44 6.09 -11.24
C ASP A 216 -14.51 6.41 -10.17
N GLY A 217 -14.37 5.87 -8.94
CA GLY A 217 -15.33 6.04 -7.86
C GLY A 217 -16.59 5.18 -8.00
N ASN A 218 -16.71 4.36 -9.06
CA ASN A 218 -17.73 3.35 -9.27
C ASN A 218 -17.22 2.32 -10.29
N PRO A 219 -17.07 1.05 -9.96
CA PRO A 219 -17.43 0.38 -8.70
C PRO A 219 -16.39 0.52 -7.56
N ASN A 220 -15.42 1.38 -7.68
CA ASN A 220 -14.44 1.62 -6.63
C ASN A 220 -15.02 2.55 -5.54
N ALA A 221 -15.12 2.06 -4.31
CA ALA A 221 -15.63 2.85 -3.19
C ALA A 221 -14.69 3.99 -2.76
N PHE A 222 -13.37 3.87 -3.01
CA PHE A 222 -12.40 4.93 -2.74
C PHE A 222 -12.19 5.76 -4.00
N GLN A 223 -12.68 6.99 -4.01
CA GLN A 223 -12.47 7.89 -5.13
C GLN A 223 -11.08 8.50 -5.14
N GLY A 224 -10.55 8.83 -3.98
CA GLY A 224 -9.23 9.43 -3.88
C GLY A 224 -8.59 9.19 -2.53
N HIS A 225 -7.27 9.11 -2.54
CA HIS A 225 -6.47 9.03 -1.33
C HIS A 225 -5.12 9.72 -1.54
N GLY A 226 -4.50 10.08 -0.45
CA GLY A 226 -3.15 10.61 -0.50
C GLY A 226 -2.49 10.65 0.86
N TYR A 227 -1.18 10.71 0.83
CA TYR A 227 -0.35 10.94 2.00
C TYR A 227 0.83 11.85 1.67
N ILE A 228 1.37 12.48 2.69
CA ILE A 228 2.59 13.28 2.63
C ILE A 228 3.31 13.23 3.99
N GLY A 229 4.62 13.32 3.98
CA GLY A 229 5.39 13.31 5.23
C GLY A 229 6.88 13.44 5.04
N LEU A 230 7.58 13.30 6.15
CA LEU A 230 9.04 13.25 6.26
C LEU A 230 9.44 11.92 6.88
N ALA A 231 10.44 11.25 6.32
CA ALA A 231 10.97 10.02 6.88
C ALA A 231 12.41 9.76 6.44
N GLY A 232 13.05 8.82 7.08
CA GLY A 232 14.36 8.34 6.70
C GLY A 232 15.22 7.94 7.89
N ASN A 233 16.54 8.03 7.69
CA ASN A 233 17.52 7.65 8.69
C ASN A 233 17.83 8.81 9.65
N ASN A 234 18.19 8.46 10.88
CA ASN A 234 18.77 9.42 11.81
C ASN A 234 20.21 9.76 11.37
N MET A 235 20.52 11.06 11.23
CA MET A 235 21.82 11.53 10.75
C MET A 235 22.82 11.82 11.88
N MET A 236 22.46 11.55 13.14
CA MET A 236 23.38 11.65 14.27
C MET A 236 24.44 10.55 14.19
N GLU A 237 25.68 10.86 14.58
CA GLU A 237 26.78 9.91 14.59
C GLU A 237 26.45 8.67 15.44
N GLY A 238 26.72 7.48 14.89
CA GLY A 238 26.41 6.19 15.52
C GLY A 238 24.93 5.79 15.50
N ARG A 239 24.05 6.61 14.92
CA ARG A 239 22.58 6.37 14.90
C ARG A 239 21.99 6.27 13.48
N GLN A 240 22.82 6.17 12.44
CA GLN A 240 22.38 6.14 11.03
C GLN A 240 21.54 4.90 10.67
N ALA A 241 21.60 3.85 11.50
CA ALA A 241 20.76 2.66 11.34
C ALA A 241 19.34 2.85 11.90
N ASP A 242 19.11 3.88 12.72
CA ASP A 242 17.77 4.22 13.18
C ASP A 242 16.96 4.84 12.05
N ARG A 243 15.64 4.61 12.11
CA ARG A 243 14.70 5.24 11.19
C ARG A 243 13.62 6.00 11.99
N TRP A 244 13.11 7.04 11.39
CA TRP A 244 12.02 7.84 11.95
C TRP A 244 11.13 8.34 10.82
N GLY A 245 9.91 8.72 11.17
CA GLY A 245 9.02 9.36 10.22
C GLY A 245 7.83 10.02 10.89
N ILE A 246 7.29 10.99 10.18
CA ILE A 246 6.00 11.61 10.46
C ILE A 246 5.25 11.72 9.14
N GLY A 247 4.00 11.26 9.11
CA GLY A 247 3.17 11.28 7.91
C GLY A 247 1.73 11.65 8.23
N TYR A 248 1.07 12.25 7.26
CA TYR A 248 -0.36 12.55 7.26
C TYR A 248 -1.00 11.89 6.04
N TYR A 249 -2.20 11.34 6.20
CA TYR A 249 -2.96 10.73 5.12
C TYR A 249 -4.43 11.14 5.13
N GLN A 250 -5.07 10.99 3.97
CA GLN A 250 -6.51 11.17 3.82
C GLN A 250 -7.05 10.23 2.73
N TYR A 251 -8.25 9.66 3.00
CA TYR A 251 -9.04 8.87 2.06
C TYR A 251 -10.42 9.48 1.89
N LYS A 252 -10.86 9.60 0.63
CA LYS A 252 -12.21 10.04 0.27
C LYS A 252 -12.98 8.88 -0.34
N LEU A 253 -14.17 8.60 0.19
CA LEU A 253 -15.13 7.69 -0.42
C LEU A 253 -15.79 8.37 -1.65
N SER A 254 -16.21 7.57 -2.62
CA SER A 254 -16.90 8.07 -3.80
C SER A 254 -18.31 8.55 -3.46
N ASP A 255 -18.79 9.55 -4.20
CA ASP A 255 -20.13 10.06 -4.02
C ASP A 255 -21.18 8.99 -4.40
N ALA A 256 -20.90 8.14 -5.40
CA ALA A 256 -21.76 7.01 -5.77
C ALA A 256 -21.93 6.03 -4.59
N PHE A 257 -20.82 5.68 -3.91
CA PHE A 257 -20.87 4.83 -2.71
C PHE A 257 -21.61 5.49 -1.55
N LEU A 258 -21.38 6.78 -1.28
CA LEU A 258 -22.03 7.51 -0.19
C LEU A 258 -23.54 7.64 -0.38
N ASN A 259 -24.00 7.77 -1.63
CA ASN A 259 -25.43 7.86 -1.97
C ASN A 259 -26.20 6.57 -1.71
N LEU A 260 -25.54 5.41 -1.52
CA LEU A 260 -26.20 4.18 -1.07
C LEU A 260 -26.80 4.31 0.32
N PHE A 261 -26.25 5.20 1.14
CA PHE A 261 -26.60 5.38 2.54
C PHE A 261 -27.04 6.82 2.81
N PRO A 262 -28.18 7.30 2.25
CA PRO A 262 -28.50 8.73 2.26
C PRO A 262 -28.54 9.34 3.66
N ILE A 263 -28.91 8.57 4.70
CA ILE A 263 -28.92 9.05 6.09
C ILE A 263 -27.54 8.95 6.74
N VAL A 264 -26.81 7.87 6.50
CA VAL A 264 -25.50 7.61 7.10
C VAL A 264 -24.39 8.24 6.27
N GLY A 265 -24.47 8.14 4.94
CA GLY A 265 -23.50 8.66 3.99
C GLY A 265 -23.36 10.18 4.06
N SER A 266 -24.47 10.90 4.31
CA SER A 266 -24.43 12.36 4.49
C SER A 266 -23.64 12.80 5.74
N ARG A 267 -23.38 11.90 6.68
CA ARG A 267 -22.58 12.12 7.89
C ARG A 267 -21.16 11.59 7.77
N MET A 268 -20.86 10.81 6.72
CA MET A 268 -19.53 10.28 6.50
C MET A 268 -18.57 11.39 6.08
N GLN A 269 -17.38 11.37 6.63
CA GLN A 269 -16.29 12.30 6.33
C GLN A 269 -15.13 11.51 5.72
N PRO A 270 -14.21 12.17 5.01
CA PRO A 270 -12.95 11.51 4.64
C PRO A 270 -12.23 10.96 5.87
N GLN A 271 -11.82 9.69 5.85
CA GLN A 271 -10.92 9.17 6.87
C GLN A 271 -9.57 9.86 6.71
N LYS A 272 -9.01 10.34 7.79
CA LYS A 272 -7.70 10.98 7.81
C LYS A 272 -6.97 10.68 9.10
N GLY A 273 -5.66 10.79 9.06
CA GLY A 273 -4.86 10.57 10.25
C GLY A 273 -3.41 11.01 10.08
N ALA A 274 -2.69 10.95 11.16
CA ALA A 274 -1.27 11.18 11.21
C ALA A 274 -0.60 10.06 12.00
N GLU A 275 0.61 9.74 11.61
CA GLU A 275 1.44 8.72 12.27
C GLU A 275 2.83 9.28 12.49
N VAL A 276 3.42 8.96 13.62
CA VAL A 276 4.82 9.20 13.93
C VAL A 276 5.44 7.92 14.47
N PHE A 277 6.60 7.56 13.96
CA PHE A 277 7.35 6.42 14.47
C PHE A 277 8.83 6.75 14.70
N TYR A 278 9.45 5.95 15.58
CA TYR A 278 10.89 5.88 15.73
C TYR A 278 11.30 4.41 15.86
N ASN A 279 12.16 3.98 14.95
CA ASN A 279 12.70 2.62 14.90
C ASN A 279 14.18 2.67 15.34
N TRP A 280 14.41 2.24 16.55
CA TRP A 280 15.73 2.23 17.20
C TRP A 280 16.48 0.94 16.85
N ALA A 281 17.55 1.03 16.09
CA ALA A 281 18.50 -0.06 15.84
C ALA A 281 19.41 -0.22 17.06
N ILE A 282 19.03 -1.11 17.98
CA ILE A 282 19.80 -1.42 19.21
C ILE A 282 21.06 -2.22 18.83
N ALA A 283 20.90 -3.16 17.88
CA ALA A 283 21.97 -3.96 17.31
C ALA A 283 21.62 -4.28 15.83
N PRO A 284 22.56 -4.76 15.00
CA PRO A 284 22.26 -5.12 13.61
C PRO A 284 21.13 -6.15 13.45
N TRP A 285 20.90 -6.96 14.47
CA TRP A 285 19.90 -8.02 14.52
C TRP A 285 18.69 -7.68 15.40
N LEU A 286 18.69 -6.54 16.13
CA LEU A 286 17.65 -6.17 17.10
C LEU A 286 17.21 -4.72 16.91
N LYS A 287 15.94 -4.53 16.64
CA LYS A 287 15.31 -3.19 16.55
C LYS A 287 14.10 -3.10 17.46
N LEU A 288 13.90 -1.93 18.05
CA LEU A 288 12.70 -1.56 18.79
C LEU A 288 12.03 -0.39 18.07
N GLN A 289 10.78 -0.56 17.66
CA GLN A 289 9.98 0.52 17.09
C GLN A 289 8.92 0.98 18.08
N LEU A 290 8.78 2.29 18.20
CA LEU A 290 7.67 2.96 18.87
C LEU A 290 6.84 3.65 17.81
N ASP A 291 5.52 3.60 17.94
CA ASP A 291 4.56 4.15 17.00
C ASP A 291 3.43 4.86 17.73
N ALA A 292 3.00 6.00 17.19
CA ALA A 292 1.84 6.73 17.67
C ALA A 292 1.01 7.24 16.48
N GLN A 293 -0.31 7.00 16.53
CA GLN A 293 -1.22 7.39 15.47
C GLN A 293 -2.42 8.15 16.02
N TRP A 294 -2.83 9.17 15.27
CA TRP A 294 -4.12 9.83 15.38
C TRP A 294 -4.95 9.47 14.13
N VAL A 295 -6.19 9.06 14.33
CA VAL A 295 -7.10 8.67 13.25
C VAL A 295 -8.47 9.30 13.46
N ARG A 296 -8.97 9.99 12.45
CA ARG A 296 -10.37 10.41 12.33
C ARG A 296 -11.08 9.48 11.36
N PRO A 297 -12.01 8.63 11.83
CA PRO A 297 -12.68 7.64 11.00
C PRO A 297 -13.75 8.25 10.07
N PHE A 298 -14.17 7.49 9.06
CA PHE A 298 -15.22 7.90 8.09
C PHE A 298 -16.57 8.19 8.71
N ASN A 299 -16.94 7.48 9.77
CA ASN A 299 -18.28 7.54 10.38
C ASN A 299 -18.52 8.80 11.23
N GLY A 300 -17.55 9.71 11.31
CA GLY A 300 -17.67 10.96 12.04
C GLY A 300 -17.75 10.83 13.56
N VAL A 301 -17.43 9.65 14.14
CA VAL A 301 -17.21 9.51 15.58
C VAL A 301 -15.92 10.20 16.00
N ASP A 302 -15.68 10.25 17.31
CA ASP A 302 -14.53 10.92 17.90
C ASP A 302 -13.19 10.41 17.34
N ASP A 303 -12.19 11.28 17.42
CA ASP A 303 -10.82 10.95 17.02
C ASP A 303 -10.27 9.81 17.89
N ASN A 304 -9.55 8.91 17.26
CA ASN A 304 -8.92 7.76 17.91
C ASN A 304 -7.41 7.94 17.96
N TYR A 305 -6.79 7.46 19.04
CA TYR A 305 -5.36 7.51 19.26
C TYR A 305 -4.85 6.11 19.54
N TYR A 306 -3.78 5.72 18.86
CA TYR A 306 -3.15 4.42 19.00
C TYR A 306 -1.69 4.60 19.37
N LEU A 307 -1.21 3.79 20.31
CA LEU A 307 0.18 3.71 20.71
C LEU A 307 0.63 2.27 20.60
N GLY A 308 1.79 2.04 20.02
CA GLY A 308 2.31 0.70 19.83
C GLY A 308 3.82 0.63 19.99
N ALA A 309 4.29 -0.58 20.27
CA ALA A 309 5.69 -0.92 20.27
C ALA A 309 5.89 -2.29 19.61
N SER A 310 6.96 -2.46 18.82
CA SER A 310 7.36 -3.75 18.28
C SER A 310 8.83 -4.02 18.49
N LEU A 311 9.17 -5.29 18.71
CA LEU A 311 10.54 -5.76 18.77
C LEU A 311 10.79 -6.66 17.56
N GLN A 312 11.81 -6.34 16.78
CA GLN A 312 12.20 -7.10 15.59
C GLN A 312 13.53 -7.79 15.85
N ILE A 313 13.56 -9.10 15.62
CA ILE A 313 14.76 -9.93 15.74
C ILE A 313 15.02 -10.57 14.39
N LYS A 314 16.20 -10.31 13.82
CA LYS A 314 16.68 -10.94 12.58
C LYS A 314 17.58 -12.12 12.92
N PHE A 315 17.24 -13.28 12.44
CA PHE A 315 18.08 -14.47 12.50
C PHE A 315 18.86 -14.59 11.17
N PHE A 316 20.16 -14.83 11.25
CA PHE A 316 21.06 -14.98 10.09
C PHE A 316 21.36 -16.44 9.84
#